data_7d9368692d0a706bbee488479baaee56
#
_entry.id   7d9368692d0a706bbee488479baaee56
#
_cell.length_a   1.000
_cell.length_b   1.000
_cell.length_c   1.000
_cell.angle_alpha   90.00
_cell.angle_beta   90.00
_cell.angle_gamma   90.00
#
_symmetry.space_group_name_H-M   'P 1'
#
loop_
_entity.id
_entity.type
_entity.pdbx_description
1 polymer ?
#
loop_
_entity_poly.entity_id
_entity_poly.type
_entity_poly.pdbx_seq_one_letter_code
_entity_poly.pdbx_strand_id
1 'polypeptide(L)'
;LLLRQSFYAKTTETLLALAAELEPLHGLHVVVGHPFEQDGLRYNAASVLLNGKIAGTYCKHDLPNATVFDEKRYFTSVDEPLVFEVKGVRFGINICEDTWFPHAPARAAEHGAQVLLVPNGSPFHMNKQHLRVDVMHANVTVHGMSLVYANLVGGQDELIFDGNSFVLDQAGEIRAQLQHCVE
;
A
#
# COMPACT_ATOMS: atom_id res chain seq x y z
N LEU A 1 -16.24 11.19 6.89
CA LEU A 1 -16.28 9.76 7.16
C LEU A 1 -15.25 9.38 8.22
N LEU A 2 -13.97 9.74 8.04
CA LEU A 2 -12.82 9.35 8.89
C LEU A 2 -12.91 9.79 10.36
N LEU A 3 -13.86 10.63 10.75
CA LEU A 3 -14.11 11.01 12.15
C LEU A 3 -15.25 10.20 12.79
N ARG A 4 -15.93 9.34 12.03
CA ARG A 4 -17.08 8.56 12.52
C ARG A 4 -16.66 7.16 12.93
N GLN A 5 -16.89 6.81 14.19
CA GLN A 5 -16.58 5.47 14.71
C GLN A 5 -17.33 4.36 13.94
N SER A 6 -18.59 4.61 13.55
CA SER A 6 -19.37 3.66 12.75
C SER A 6 -18.75 3.33 11.39
N PHE A 7 -17.93 4.23 10.84
CA PHE A 7 -17.22 3.97 9.61
C PHE A 7 -16.12 2.93 9.80
N TYR A 8 -15.34 3.03 10.88
CA TYR A 8 -14.30 2.04 11.21
C TYR A 8 -14.89 0.68 11.55
N ALA A 9 -15.99 0.64 12.32
CA ALA A 9 -16.70 -0.59 12.63
C ALA A 9 -17.18 -1.30 11.35
N LYS A 10 -17.78 -0.53 10.40
CA LYS A 10 -18.25 -1.09 9.13
C LYS A 10 -17.09 -1.54 8.24
N THR A 11 -15.98 -0.80 8.23
CA THR A 11 -14.78 -1.20 7.50
C THR A 11 -14.23 -2.53 8.01
N THR A 12 -14.10 -2.69 9.33
CA THR A 12 -13.64 -3.94 9.95
C THR A 12 -14.57 -5.11 9.64
N GLU A 13 -15.88 -4.92 9.77
CA GLU A 13 -16.90 -5.94 9.40
C GLU A 13 -16.73 -6.37 7.93
N THR A 14 -16.61 -5.39 7.02
CA THR A 14 -16.48 -5.66 5.59
C THR A 14 -15.17 -6.38 5.27
N LEU A 15 -14.06 -6.00 5.91
CA LEU A 15 -12.76 -6.66 5.73
C LEU A 15 -12.79 -8.12 6.21
N LEU A 16 -13.45 -8.40 7.34
CA LEU A 16 -13.63 -9.75 7.85
C LEU A 16 -14.55 -10.59 6.95
N ALA A 17 -15.61 -10.00 6.41
CA ALA A 17 -16.47 -10.67 5.44
C ALA A 17 -15.70 -11.03 4.16
N LEU A 18 -14.91 -10.09 3.61
CA LEU A 18 -14.04 -10.37 2.47
C LEU A 18 -13.03 -11.49 2.77
N ALA A 19 -12.40 -11.46 3.95
CA ALA A 19 -11.49 -12.53 4.34
C ALA A 19 -12.18 -13.90 4.34
N ALA A 20 -13.40 -13.98 4.90
CA ALA A 20 -14.19 -15.21 4.92
C ALA A 20 -14.56 -15.69 3.51
N GLU A 21 -14.94 -14.80 2.59
CA GLU A 21 -15.22 -15.13 1.19
C GLU A 21 -13.99 -15.70 0.46
N LEU A 22 -12.79 -15.26 0.84
CA LEU A 22 -11.51 -15.71 0.27
C LEU A 22 -11.02 -17.04 0.86
N GLU A 23 -11.66 -17.57 1.93
CA GLU A 23 -11.23 -18.81 2.60
C GLU A 23 -11.04 -19.99 1.66
N PRO A 24 -11.94 -20.26 0.67
CA PRO A 24 -11.78 -21.38 -0.25
C PRO A 24 -10.56 -21.27 -1.17
N LEU A 25 -9.98 -20.09 -1.31
CA LEU A 25 -8.81 -19.82 -2.14
C LEU A 25 -7.52 -20.05 -1.34
N HIS A 26 -7.27 -21.29 -0.95
CA HIS A 26 -6.17 -21.65 -0.06
C HIS A 26 -4.80 -21.14 -0.54
N GLY A 27 -4.07 -20.47 0.35
CA GLY A 27 -2.73 -19.94 0.08
C GLY A 27 -2.73 -18.65 -0.73
N LEU A 28 -3.88 -18.11 -1.16
CA LEU A 28 -3.97 -16.80 -1.74
C LEU A 28 -3.77 -15.73 -0.65
N HIS A 29 -2.82 -14.84 -0.88
CA HIS A 29 -2.62 -13.65 -0.06
C HIS A 29 -3.22 -12.45 -0.77
N VAL A 30 -4.09 -11.71 -0.11
CA VAL A 30 -4.72 -10.48 -0.65
C VAL A 30 -4.36 -9.32 0.26
N VAL A 31 -3.79 -8.25 -0.30
CA VAL A 31 -3.45 -7.03 0.43
C VAL A 31 -4.53 -5.98 0.18
N VAL A 32 -5.16 -5.50 1.25
CA VAL A 32 -6.28 -4.56 1.17
C VAL A 32 -5.97 -3.31 1.98
N GLY A 33 -5.97 -2.13 1.32
CA GLY A 33 -5.87 -0.83 1.97
C GLY A 33 -7.20 -0.44 2.63
N HIS A 34 -7.15 0.02 3.88
CA HIS A 34 -8.36 0.43 4.63
C HIS A 34 -8.01 1.37 5.80
N PRO A 35 -8.97 2.20 6.26
CA PRO A 35 -8.82 2.87 7.53
C PRO A 35 -8.96 1.87 8.68
N PHE A 36 -8.09 1.99 9.67
CA PHE A 36 -8.04 1.08 10.83
C PHE A 36 -8.09 1.87 12.13
N GLU A 37 -8.76 1.34 13.15
CA GLU A 37 -8.80 1.92 14.50
C GLU A 37 -8.42 0.86 15.52
N GLN A 38 -7.48 1.17 16.39
CA GLN A 38 -7.06 0.33 17.50
C GLN A 38 -6.68 1.21 18.69
N ASP A 39 -7.16 0.85 19.89
CA ASP A 39 -6.86 1.54 21.15
C ASP A 39 -7.14 3.05 21.13
N GLY A 40 -8.19 3.46 20.37
CA GLY A 40 -8.59 4.86 20.19
C GLY A 40 -7.72 5.65 19.20
N LEU A 41 -6.73 5.04 18.61
CA LEU A 41 -5.89 5.63 17.57
C LEU A 41 -6.36 5.16 16.19
N ARG A 42 -6.16 6.01 15.18
CA ARG A 42 -6.59 5.77 13.79
C ARG A 42 -5.41 5.72 12.86
N TYR A 43 -5.48 4.81 11.89
CA TYR A 43 -4.40 4.53 10.98
C TYR A 43 -4.88 4.43 9.53
N ASN A 44 -4.06 4.88 8.60
CA ASN A 44 -4.13 4.46 7.20
C ASN A 44 -3.38 3.12 7.14
N ALA A 45 -4.07 2.04 6.81
CA ALA A 45 -3.52 0.70 6.96
C ALA A 45 -3.71 -0.17 5.71
N ALA A 46 -2.90 -1.23 5.63
CA ALA A 46 -3.08 -2.31 4.67
C ALA A 46 -2.98 -3.66 5.38
N SER A 47 -4.01 -4.49 5.25
CA SER A 47 -4.06 -5.82 5.85
C SER A 47 -3.82 -6.91 4.83
N VAL A 48 -3.11 -7.95 5.26
CA VAL A 48 -2.93 -9.20 4.50
C VAL A 48 -4.02 -10.18 4.91
N LEU A 49 -4.84 -10.58 3.94
CA LEU A 49 -5.87 -11.61 4.11
C LEU A 49 -5.32 -12.95 3.62
N LEU A 50 -5.48 -13.98 4.43
CA LEU A 50 -5.02 -15.34 4.15
C LEU A 50 -5.93 -16.36 4.81
N ASN A 51 -6.41 -17.37 4.06
CA ASN A 51 -7.18 -18.49 4.58
C ASN A 51 -8.32 -18.07 5.52
N GLY A 52 -9.13 -17.11 5.10
CA GLY A 52 -10.29 -16.63 5.85
C GLY A 52 -9.99 -15.67 7.01
N LYS A 53 -8.76 -15.23 7.19
CA LYS A 53 -8.34 -14.41 8.35
C LYS A 53 -7.46 -13.23 7.93
N ILE A 54 -7.37 -12.23 8.80
CA ILE A 54 -6.34 -11.19 8.73
C ILE A 54 -5.04 -11.78 9.31
N ALA A 55 -4.02 -11.94 8.47
CA ALA A 55 -2.73 -12.50 8.84
C ALA A 55 -1.77 -11.43 9.42
N GLY A 56 -1.97 -10.17 9.05
CA GLY A 56 -1.19 -9.03 9.55
C GLY A 56 -1.72 -7.71 9.03
N THR A 57 -1.42 -6.62 9.72
CA THR A 57 -1.83 -5.26 9.34
C THR A 57 -0.63 -4.33 9.44
N TYR A 58 -0.31 -3.68 8.33
CA TYR A 58 0.67 -2.60 8.25
C TYR A 58 -0.05 -1.26 8.45
N CYS A 59 0.52 -0.38 9.27
CA CYS A 59 0.05 0.98 9.46
C CYS A 59 1.05 1.96 8.84
N LYS A 60 0.56 2.87 8.02
CA LYS A 60 1.36 3.82 7.24
C LYS A 60 2.26 4.69 8.12
N HIS A 61 3.53 4.83 7.71
CA HIS A 61 4.53 5.66 8.40
C HIS A 61 4.49 7.11 7.94
N ASP A 62 4.64 7.35 6.64
CA ASP A 62 4.70 8.70 6.06
C ASP A 62 3.30 9.21 5.69
N LEU A 63 2.79 10.13 6.49
CA LEU A 63 1.47 10.73 6.31
C LEU A 63 1.58 12.05 5.55
N PRO A 64 1.18 12.11 4.26
CA PRO A 64 1.21 13.34 3.49
C PRO A 64 0.31 14.43 4.10
N ASN A 65 0.83 15.64 4.18
CA ASN A 65 0.13 16.79 4.74
C ASN A 65 0.37 18.06 3.90
N ALA A 66 0.40 17.88 2.59
CA ALA A 66 0.61 18.95 1.63
C ALA A 66 -0.27 18.74 0.39
N THR A 67 -0.52 19.81 -0.35
CA THR A 67 -1.35 19.82 -1.56
C THR A 67 -2.80 19.40 -1.28
N VAL A 68 -3.23 18.23 -1.76
CA VAL A 68 -4.59 17.69 -1.61
C VAL A 68 -4.72 16.75 -0.40
N PHE A 69 -3.63 16.47 0.31
CA PHE A 69 -3.60 15.54 1.43
C PHE A 69 -3.51 16.25 2.78
N ASP A 70 -4.26 15.72 3.75
CA ASP A 70 -4.26 16.18 5.15
C ASP A 70 -4.37 14.95 6.08
N GLU A 71 -3.49 13.96 5.86
CA GLU A 71 -3.57 12.68 6.56
C GLU A 71 -3.23 12.80 8.05
N LYS A 72 -2.33 13.71 8.43
CA LYS A 72 -1.94 13.94 9.84
C LYS A 72 -3.10 14.41 10.73
N ARG A 73 -4.17 14.97 10.15
CA ARG A 73 -5.39 15.33 10.85
C ARG A 73 -6.16 14.12 11.38
N TYR A 74 -6.05 12.98 10.67
CA TYR A 74 -6.93 11.84 10.89
C TYR A 74 -6.19 10.61 11.40
N PHE A 75 -4.92 10.44 11.02
CA PHE A 75 -4.17 9.21 11.23
C PHE A 75 -2.92 9.42 12.06
N THR A 76 -2.54 8.36 12.74
CA THR A 76 -1.31 8.26 13.51
C THR A 76 -0.26 7.52 12.69
N SER A 77 0.97 8.03 12.67
CA SER A 77 2.12 7.37 12.04
C SER A 77 2.63 6.21 12.89
N VAL A 78 3.07 5.14 12.23
CA VAL A 78 3.66 3.96 12.87
C VAL A 78 4.97 3.59 12.18
N ASP A 79 6.00 3.22 12.93
CA ASP A 79 7.33 2.82 12.40
C ASP A 79 7.57 1.31 12.53
N GLU A 80 6.53 0.50 12.39
CA GLU A 80 6.61 -0.96 12.44
C GLU A 80 6.44 -1.54 11.03
N PRO A 81 7.49 -2.14 10.43
CA PRO A 81 7.36 -2.78 9.13
C PRO A 81 6.58 -4.08 9.23
N LEU A 82 5.83 -4.41 8.19
CA LEU A 82 5.19 -5.71 8.02
C LEU A 82 5.86 -6.46 6.87
N VAL A 83 6.43 -7.61 7.18
CA VAL A 83 6.99 -8.55 6.21
C VAL A 83 6.34 -9.91 6.40
N PHE A 84 5.90 -10.52 5.31
CA PHE A 84 5.30 -11.86 5.32
C PHE A 84 5.88 -12.71 4.18
N GLU A 85 5.77 -14.03 4.30
CA GLU A 85 6.36 -14.96 3.34
C GLU A 85 5.29 -15.69 2.51
N VAL A 86 5.52 -15.76 1.20
CA VAL A 86 4.72 -16.57 0.28
C VAL A 86 5.67 -17.44 -0.54
N LYS A 87 5.60 -18.77 -0.37
CA LYS A 87 6.41 -19.75 -1.11
C LYS A 87 7.91 -19.45 -1.10
N GLY A 88 8.44 -19.03 0.05
CA GLY A 88 9.87 -18.74 0.22
C GLY A 88 10.30 -17.34 -0.22
N VAL A 89 9.39 -16.51 -0.72
CA VAL A 89 9.66 -15.10 -1.04
C VAL A 89 9.06 -14.19 0.03
N ARG A 90 9.85 -13.26 0.54
CA ARG A 90 9.43 -12.31 1.57
C ARG A 90 8.94 -11.01 0.96
N PHE A 91 7.71 -10.64 1.30
CA PHE A 91 7.01 -9.44 0.84
C PHE A 91 6.90 -8.42 1.96
N GLY A 92 7.33 -7.20 1.71
CA GLY A 92 7.06 -6.04 2.57
C GLY A 92 5.87 -5.24 2.05
N ILE A 93 5.24 -4.45 2.91
CA ILE A 93 4.18 -3.50 2.54
C ILE A 93 4.64 -2.08 2.87
N ASN A 94 4.46 -1.17 1.93
CA ASN A 94 4.45 0.27 2.16
C ASN A 94 3.20 0.88 1.50
N ILE A 95 2.69 2.00 1.99
CA ILE A 95 1.50 2.65 1.44
C ILE A 95 1.88 4.00 0.83
N CYS A 96 1.76 4.11 -0.50
CA CYS A 96 1.85 5.36 -1.26
C CYS A 96 3.06 6.23 -0.85
N GLU A 97 2.87 7.28 -0.03
CA GLU A 97 3.89 8.24 0.41
C GLU A 97 5.08 7.60 1.11
N ASP A 98 4.91 6.46 1.78
CA ASP A 98 6.00 5.70 2.42
C ASP A 98 7.17 5.44 1.46
N THR A 99 6.88 5.20 0.18
CA THR A 99 7.91 4.89 -0.82
C THR A 99 8.51 6.12 -1.51
N TRP A 100 8.03 7.32 -1.19
CA TRP A 100 8.62 8.57 -1.66
C TRP A 100 9.84 8.99 -0.83
N PHE A 101 10.01 8.39 0.35
CA PHE A 101 11.14 8.62 1.24
C PHE A 101 11.90 7.31 1.48
N PRO A 102 13.19 7.36 1.82
CA PRO A 102 14.01 6.15 1.96
C PRO A 102 13.70 5.33 3.23
N HIS A 103 13.07 5.92 4.25
CA HIS A 103 12.95 5.30 5.58
C HIS A 103 12.11 4.03 5.57
N ALA A 104 10.86 4.08 5.12
CA ALA A 104 9.96 2.93 5.16
C ALA A 104 10.43 1.77 4.26
N PRO A 105 10.93 2.00 3.01
CA PRO A 105 11.58 0.96 2.22
C PRO A 105 12.81 0.34 2.89
N ALA A 106 13.66 1.15 3.54
CA ALA A 106 14.83 0.64 4.28
C ALA A 106 14.41 -0.28 5.43
N ARG A 107 13.40 0.09 6.21
CA ARG A 107 12.85 -0.72 7.30
C ARG A 107 12.32 -2.06 6.79
N ALA A 108 11.60 -2.07 5.67
CA ALA A 108 11.14 -3.32 5.05
C ALA A 108 12.32 -4.21 4.63
N ALA A 109 13.36 -3.62 4.01
CA ALA A 109 14.58 -4.34 3.61
C ALA A 109 15.35 -4.92 4.82
N GLU A 110 15.52 -4.15 5.90
CA GLU A 110 16.15 -4.59 7.15
C GLU A 110 15.44 -5.81 7.77
N HIS A 111 14.11 -5.90 7.60
CA HIS A 111 13.30 -7.05 8.01
C HIS A 111 13.26 -8.16 6.95
N GLY A 112 14.05 -8.00 5.89
CA GLY A 112 14.33 -9.03 4.89
C GLY A 112 13.31 -9.09 3.77
N ALA A 113 12.55 -8.05 3.50
CA ALA A 113 11.70 -7.99 2.32
C ALA A 113 12.55 -8.12 1.04
N GLN A 114 12.05 -8.89 0.09
CA GLN A 114 12.63 -9.09 -1.24
C GLN A 114 11.79 -8.43 -2.32
N VAL A 115 10.49 -8.30 -2.04
CA VAL A 115 9.50 -7.63 -2.89
C VAL A 115 8.72 -6.64 -2.04
N LEU A 116 8.58 -5.41 -2.51
CA LEU A 116 7.78 -4.39 -1.86
C LEU A 116 6.42 -4.26 -2.57
N LEU A 117 5.33 -4.45 -1.83
CA LEU A 117 3.96 -4.22 -2.30
C LEU A 117 3.51 -2.83 -1.89
N VAL A 118 3.12 -2.01 -2.87
CA VAL A 118 2.79 -0.60 -2.64
C VAL A 118 1.40 -0.28 -3.17
N PRO A 119 0.34 -0.41 -2.35
CA PRO A 119 -0.98 0.11 -2.69
C PRO A 119 -1.00 1.64 -2.65
N ASN A 120 -1.64 2.25 -3.66
CA ASN A 120 -1.66 3.69 -3.85
C ASN A 120 -3.04 4.22 -4.22
N GLY A 121 -3.37 5.39 -3.69
CA GLY A 121 -4.33 6.33 -4.23
C GLY A 121 -3.59 7.60 -4.66
N SER A 122 -2.67 7.47 -5.61
CA SER A 122 -1.83 8.58 -6.09
C SER A 122 -2.55 9.33 -7.20
N PRO A 123 -2.98 10.61 -6.99
CA PRO A 123 -3.72 11.36 -7.97
C PRO A 123 -2.90 11.63 -9.24
N PHE A 124 -3.59 11.72 -10.36
CA PHE A 124 -3.00 12.13 -11.64
C PHE A 124 -2.43 13.55 -11.53
N HIS A 125 -1.27 13.72 -12.10
CA HIS A 125 -0.67 15.01 -12.41
C HIS A 125 0.17 14.85 -13.68
N MET A 126 0.23 15.86 -14.49
CA MET A 126 1.03 15.86 -15.72
C MET A 126 2.50 15.49 -15.41
N ASN A 127 3.04 14.53 -16.14
CA ASN A 127 4.40 13.99 -15.96
C ASN A 127 4.66 13.21 -14.65
N LYS A 128 3.65 12.97 -13.80
CA LYS A 128 3.85 12.29 -12.52
C LYS A 128 4.27 10.82 -12.68
N GLN A 129 3.89 10.16 -13.78
CA GLN A 129 4.26 8.77 -14.00
C GLN A 129 5.79 8.57 -14.08
N HIS A 130 6.50 9.43 -14.80
CA HIS A 130 7.97 9.37 -14.83
C HIS A 130 8.56 9.57 -13.44
N LEU A 131 8.07 10.57 -12.71
CA LEU A 131 8.50 10.84 -11.34
C LEU A 131 8.23 9.65 -10.39
N ARG A 132 7.06 8.98 -10.52
CA ARG A 132 6.75 7.75 -9.76
C ARG A 132 7.81 6.68 -10.01
N VAL A 133 8.11 6.41 -11.28
CA VAL A 133 9.09 5.40 -11.66
C VAL A 133 10.49 5.77 -11.14
N ASP A 134 10.92 7.00 -11.31
CA ASP A 134 12.24 7.47 -10.88
C ASP A 134 12.43 7.35 -9.36
N VAL A 135 11.44 7.77 -8.58
CA VAL A 135 11.48 7.69 -7.11
C VAL A 135 11.46 6.23 -6.65
N MET A 136 10.59 5.40 -7.23
CA MET A 136 10.52 3.98 -6.89
C MET A 136 11.81 3.25 -7.29
N HIS A 137 12.37 3.55 -8.46
CA HIS A 137 13.66 3.02 -8.89
C HIS A 137 14.74 3.33 -7.85
N ALA A 138 14.87 4.58 -7.41
CA ALA A 138 15.87 4.98 -6.43
C ALA A 138 15.74 4.23 -5.10
N ASN A 139 14.50 4.03 -4.61
CA ASN A 139 14.25 3.37 -3.32
C ASN A 139 14.32 1.83 -3.37
N VAL A 140 14.11 1.23 -4.54
CA VAL A 140 14.16 -0.23 -4.73
C VAL A 140 15.59 -0.71 -4.94
N THR A 141 16.32 -0.08 -5.85
CA THR A 141 17.65 -0.55 -6.26
C THR A 141 18.68 -0.48 -5.15
N VAL A 142 18.62 0.53 -4.29
CA VAL A 142 19.54 0.69 -3.16
C VAL A 142 19.45 -0.48 -2.16
N HIS A 143 18.32 -1.17 -2.12
CA HIS A 143 18.08 -2.33 -1.23
C HIS A 143 18.01 -3.66 -1.97
N GLY A 144 18.15 -3.66 -3.31
CA GLY A 144 18.05 -4.86 -4.13
C GLY A 144 16.68 -5.55 -4.06
N MET A 145 15.61 -4.79 -3.80
CA MET A 145 14.24 -5.31 -3.79
C MET A 145 13.59 -5.17 -5.17
N SER A 146 12.60 -6.02 -5.46
CA SER A 146 11.61 -5.77 -6.51
C SER A 146 10.44 -4.97 -5.94
N LEU A 147 9.63 -4.33 -6.80
CA LEU A 147 8.49 -3.52 -6.36
C LEU A 147 7.26 -3.77 -7.24
N VAL A 148 6.11 -3.89 -6.59
CA VAL A 148 4.80 -3.89 -7.23
C VAL A 148 4.05 -2.63 -6.81
N TYR A 149 3.91 -1.68 -7.72
CA TYR A 149 3.17 -0.44 -7.53
C TYR A 149 1.75 -0.61 -8.05
N ALA A 150 0.77 -0.71 -7.16
CA ALA A 150 -0.64 -0.81 -7.51
C ALA A 150 -1.33 0.53 -7.23
N ASN A 151 -1.83 1.19 -8.27
CA ASN A 151 -2.49 2.49 -8.15
C ASN A 151 -3.97 2.40 -8.54
N LEU A 152 -4.79 3.17 -7.85
CA LEU A 152 -6.21 3.30 -8.10
C LEU A 152 -6.49 3.82 -9.52
N VAL A 153 -7.56 3.34 -10.14
CA VAL A 153 -8.20 3.94 -11.33
C VAL A 153 -9.54 4.51 -10.91
N GLY A 154 -9.87 5.70 -11.36
CA GLY A 154 -11.17 6.32 -11.11
C GLY A 154 -11.09 7.81 -10.82
N GLY A 155 -12.18 8.35 -10.27
CA GLY A 155 -12.29 9.75 -9.86
C GLY A 155 -13.03 9.89 -8.55
N GLN A 156 -12.62 10.83 -7.74
CA GLN A 156 -13.30 11.20 -6.51
C GLN A 156 -13.14 12.69 -6.26
N ASP A 157 -14.28 13.37 -6.10
CA ASP A 157 -14.34 14.83 -5.98
C ASP A 157 -13.60 15.50 -7.17
N GLU A 158 -12.56 16.26 -6.92
CA GLU A 158 -11.74 16.95 -7.92
C GLU A 158 -10.49 16.14 -8.34
N LEU A 159 -10.32 14.92 -7.80
CA LEU A 159 -9.15 14.09 -8.06
C LEU A 159 -9.45 13.03 -9.11
N ILE A 160 -8.49 12.82 -10.00
CA ILE A 160 -8.47 11.73 -10.97
C ILE A 160 -7.31 10.79 -10.59
N PHE A 161 -7.56 9.49 -10.62
CA PHE A 161 -6.58 8.44 -10.40
C PHE A 161 -6.38 7.67 -11.71
N ASP A 162 -5.17 7.68 -12.20
CA ASP A 162 -4.84 7.26 -13.57
C ASP A 162 -4.36 5.80 -13.68
N GLY A 163 -4.32 5.07 -12.58
CA GLY A 163 -3.77 3.72 -12.57
C GLY A 163 -2.28 3.74 -12.89
N ASN A 164 -1.91 3.30 -14.09
CA ASN A 164 -0.51 3.17 -14.48
C ASN A 164 0.30 2.30 -13.50
N SER A 165 -0.33 1.28 -12.94
CA SER A 165 0.33 0.33 -12.06
C SER A 165 1.49 -0.35 -12.76
N PHE A 166 2.60 -0.61 -12.06
CA PHE A 166 3.80 -1.17 -12.67
C PHE A 166 4.58 -2.07 -11.71
N VAL A 167 5.47 -2.86 -12.28
CA VAL A 167 6.40 -3.73 -11.55
C VAL A 167 7.83 -3.37 -11.93
N LEU A 168 8.67 -3.15 -10.92
CA LEU A 168 10.11 -3.03 -11.09
C LEU A 168 10.80 -4.28 -10.56
N ASP A 169 11.84 -4.72 -11.25
CA ASP A 169 12.74 -5.73 -10.70
C ASP A 169 13.81 -5.13 -9.78
N GLN A 170 14.71 -5.97 -9.27
CA GLN A 170 15.80 -5.56 -8.37
C GLN A 170 16.82 -4.61 -9.01
N ALA A 171 16.89 -4.55 -10.34
CA ALA A 171 17.71 -3.59 -11.06
C ALA A 171 16.96 -2.28 -11.36
N GLY A 172 15.68 -2.19 -10.99
CA GLY A 172 14.81 -1.04 -11.27
C GLY A 172 14.22 -1.03 -12.68
N GLU A 173 14.37 -2.12 -13.44
CA GLU A 173 13.80 -2.23 -14.79
C GLU A 173 12.30 -2.51 -14.72
N ILE A 174 11.52 -1.81 -15.56
CA ILE A 174 10.07 -2.04 -15.66
C ILE A 174 9.83 -3.41 -16.32
N ARG A 175 9.23 -4.35 -15.58
CA ARG A 175 8.89 -5.69 -16.07
C ARG A 175 7.45 -5.82 -16.53
N ALA A 176 6.57 -4.99 -15.99
CA ALA A 176 5.17 -4.88 -16.39
C ALA A 176 4.66 -3.48 -16.11
N GLN A 177 3.73 -3.01 -16.92
CA GLN A 177 3.01 -1.77 -16.71
C GLN A 177 1.59 -1.92 -17.26
N LEU A 178 0.59 -1.54 -16.47
CA LEU A 178 -0.80 -1.51 -16.90
C LEU A 178 -1.10 -0.21 -17.66
N GLN A 179 -2.17 -0.25 -18.43
CA GLN A 179 -2.60 0.89 -19.22
C GLN A 179 -3.08 2.05 -18.34
N HIS A 180 -2.92 3.24 -18.86
CA HIS A 180 -3.41 4.48 -18.27
C HIS A 180 -4.93 4.55 -18.33
N CYS A 181 -5.58 4.88 -17.21
CA CYS A 181 -7.04 5.04 -17.07
C CYS A 181 -7.87 3.82 -17.53
N VAL A 182 -7.33 2.61 -17.36
CA VAL A 182 -8.04 1.36 -17.64
C VAL A 182 -8.03 0.49 -16.39
N GLU A 183 -9.22 -0.06 -16.03
CA GLU A 183 -9.42 -1.04 -14.96
C GLU A 183 -8.97 -2.45 -15.35
#